data_33b8c626b3eb47813a7d18c6fa6f8fae
#
_entry.id   33b8c626b3eb47813a7d18c6fa6f8fae
#
_cell.length_a   1.000
_cell.length_b   1.000
_cell.length_c   1.000
_cell.angle_alpha   90.00
_cell.angle_beta   90.00
_cell.angle_gamma   90.00
#
_symmetry.space_group_name_H-M   'P 1'
#
loop_
_entity.id
_entity.type
_entity.pdbx_description
1 polymer ?
#
loop_
_entity_poly.entity_id
_entity_poly.type
_entity_poly.pdbx_seq_one_letter_code
_entity_poly.pdbx_strand_id
1 'polypeptide(L)'
;MNYTIKNDILNVEISSFGAELQSIKRNNVEYLWQGDENSWKNRATNIFPYVGRMQEGKYTYKGKTYEMGGHGLVRHIDFTVEKSEDQKIIFKMISNEETL
;
A
#
# COMPACT_ATOMS: atom_id res chain seq x y z
N MET A 1 -9.89 -4.56 -3.57
CA MET A 1 -10.24 -4.65 -5.00
C MET A 1 -9.03 -4.34 -5.86
N ASN A 2 -8.80 -5.13 -6.88
CA ASN A 2 -7.65 -4.93 -7.76
C ASN A 2 -8.03 -4.14 -9.01
N TYR A 3 -7.15 -3.27 -9.43
CA TYR A 3 -7.30 -2.44 -10.62
C TYR A 3 -6.14 -2.69 -11.56
N THR A 4 -6.39 -2.61 -12.85
CA THR A 4 -5.35 -2.85 -13.88
C THR A 4 -5.12 -1.61 -14.71
N ILE A 5 -3.84 -1.24 -14.87
CA ILE A 5 -3.43 -0.25 -15.86
C ILE A 5 -2.43 -0.92 -16.81
N LYS A 6 -2.45 -0.54 -18.07
CA LYS A 6 -1.60 -1.20 -19.08
C LYS A 6 -1.31 -0.32 -20.27
N ASN A 7 -0.21 -0.65 -20.95
CA ASN A 7 0.11 -0.12 -22.26
C ASN A 7 0.58 -1.28 -23.15
N ASP A 8 1.20 -0.98 -24.29
CA ASP A 8 1.65 -2.02 -25.22
C ASP A 8 2.78 -2.90 -24.69
N ILE A 9 3.42 -2.49 -23.59
CA ILE A 9 4.60 -3.16 -23.04
C ILE A 9 4.30 -3.80 -21.69
N LEU A 10 3.64 -3.05 -20.78
CA LEU A 10 3.45 -3.45 -19.38
C LEU A 10 1.99 -3.64 -19.03
N ASN A 11 1.74 -4.60 -18.14
CA ASN A 11 0.44 -4.82 -17.50
C ASN A 11 0.66 -4.76 -15.99
N VAL A 12 0.01 -3.82 -15.32
CA VAL A 12 0.22 -3.54 -13.89
C VAL A 12 -1.09 -3.68 -13.13
N GLU A 13 -1.08 -4.45 -12.04
CA GLU A 13 -2.23 -4.58 -11.14
C GLU A 13 -1.91 -3.92 -9.81
N ILE A 14 -2.91 -3.22 -9.26
CA ILE A 14 -2.80 -2.49 -8.00
C ILE A 14 -4.02 -2.78 -7.15
N SER A 15 -3.81 -3.12 -5.87
CA SER A 15 -4.90 -3.30 -4.92
C SER A 15 -5.26 -1.95 -4.30
N SER A 16 -6.56 -1.67 -4.13
CA SER A 16 -7.00 -0.48 -3.39
C SER A 16 -6.65 -0.59 -1.90
N PHE A 17 -6.52 -1.80 -1.37
CA PHE A 17 -6.09 -2.00 0.00
C PHE A 17 -4.61 -1.66 0.12
N GLY A 18 -4.31 -0.57 0.82
CA GLY A 18 -2.96 -0.03 0.95
C GLY A 18 -2.44 0.63 -0.33
N ALA A 19 -3.25 0.72 -1.39
CA ALA A 19 -2.83 1.18 -2.72
C ALA A 19 -1.56 0.46 -3.18
N GLU A 20 -1.49 -0.84 -2.93
CA GLU A 20 -0.29 -1.65 -3.12
C GLU A 20 -0.21 -2.26 -4.50
N LEU A 21 0.97 -2.15 -5.15
CA LEU A 21 1.26 -2.84 -6.40
C LEU A 21 1.20 -4.35 -6.16
N GLN A 22 0.49 -5.06 -7.01
CA GLN A 22 0.32 -6.52 -6.90
C GLN A 22 1.04 -7.28 -8.00
N SER A 23 1.21 -6.67 -9.17
CA SER A 23 1.78 -7.36 -10.31
C SER A 23 2.32 -6.35 -11.33
N ILE A 24 3.49 -6.64 -11.89
CA ILE A 24 4.07 -5.91 -13.01
C ILE A 24 4.54 -6.95 -14.01
N LYS A 25 3.84 -7.06 -15.14
CA LYS A 25 4.14 -8.05 -16.16
C LYS A 25 4.57 -7.44 -17.48
N ARG A 26 5.53 -8.10 -18.13
CA ARG A 26 5.92 -7.83 -19.51
C ARG A 26 6.02 -9.16 -20.23
N ASN A 27 5.29 -9.33 -21.36
CA ASN A 27 5.25 -10.59 -22.12
C ASN A 27 4.92 -11.80 -21.24
N ASN A 28 3.97 -11.63 -20.30
CA ASN A 28 3.55 -12.66 -19.35
C ASN A 28 4.63 -13.06 -18.34
N VAL A 29 5.72 -12.30 -18.23
CA VAL A 29 6.73 -12.51 -17.20
C VAL A 29 6.48 -11.54 -16.04
N GLU A 30 6.36 -12.08 -14.83
CA GLU A 30 6.13 -11.28 -13.63
C GLU A 30 7.44 -10.74 -13.09
N TYR A 31 7.49 -9.44 -12.82
CA TYR A 31 8.68 -8.77 -12.30
C TYR A 31 8.58 -8.37 -10.84
N LEU A 32 7.38 -8.45 -10.24
CA LEU A 32 7.18 -8.08 -8.85
C LEU A 32 7.14 -9.33 -7.96
N TRP A 33 7.78 -9.25 -6.80
CA TRP A 33 7.71 -10.31 -5.79
C TRP A 33 6.25 -10.60 -5.42
N GLN A 34 5.85 -11.85 -5.51
CA GLN A 34 4.45 -12.24 -5.34
C GLN A 34 4.09 -12.67 -3.91
N GLY A 35 5.03 -12.58 -2.98
CA GLY A 35 4.79 -12.93 -1.59
C GLY A 35 5.08 -14.40 -1.31
N ASP A 36 5.56 -14.69 -0.11
CA ASP A 36 5.83 -16.05 0.36
C ASP A 36 5.62 -16.06 1.87
N GLU A 37 4.70 -16.89 2.36
CA GLU A 37 4.38 -16.96 3.79
C GLU A 37 5.58 -17.33 4.66
N ASN A 38 6.54 -18.08 4.11
CA ASN A 38 7.74 -18.49 4.83
C ASN A 38 8.86 -17.45 4.79
N SER A 39 8.67 -16.36 4.07
CA SER A 39 9.66 -15.30 3.90
C SER A 39 8.96 -13.94 4.01
N TRP A 40 8.87 -13.20 2.92
CA TRP A 40 8.21 -11.90 2.87
C TRP A 40 6.86 -12.04 2.17
N LYS A 41 5.78 -12.05 2.94
CA LYS A 41 4.43 -12.31 2.39
C LYS A 41 3.82 -11.10 1.68
N ASN A 42 4.28 -9.90 1.98
CA ASN A 42 3.80 -8.69 1.33
C ASN A 42 4.52 -8.47 0.00
N ARG A 43 4.02 -7.53 -0.81
CA ARG A 43 4.61 -7.19 -2.09
C ARG A 43 5.24 -5.80 -2.05
N ALA A 44 4.58 -4.80 -2.61
CA ALA A 44 5.10 -3.43 -2.65
C ALA A 44 4.32 -2.56 -1.66
N THR A 45 4.49 -2.82 -0.38
CA THR A 45 3.75 -2.16 0.69
C THR A 45 4.08 -0.66 0.74
N ASN A 46 3.05 0.19 0.76
CA ASN A 46 3.23 1.61 1.01
C ASN A 46 3.39 1.86 2.50
N ILE A 47 4.35 2.69 2.86
CA ILE A 47 4.76 2.93 4.23
C ILE A 47 4.48 4.37 4.61
N PHE A 48 3.63 4.59 5.61
CA PHE A 48 3.26 5.92 6.08
C PHE A 48 2.55 5.81 7.44
N PRO A 49 2.81 6.69 8.40
CA PRO A 49 3.68 7.86 8.29
C PRO A 49 5.14 7.61 8.65
N TYR A 50 5.55 6.38 8.96
CA TYR A 50 6.94 6.11 9.31
C TYR A 50 7.39 4.73 8.86
N VAL A 51 8.72 4.54 8.79
CA VAL A 51 9.34 3.28 8.41
C VAL A 51 9.80 2.53 9.65
N GLY A 52 9.58 1.21 9.69
CA GLY A 52 10.02 0.37 10.78
C GLY A 52 9.01 0.31 11.92
N ARG A 53 9.51 0.11 13.14
CA ARG A 53 8.68 0.01 14.34
C ARG A 53 9.08 1.07 15.36
N MET A 54 8.09 1.58 16.07
CA MET A 54 8.33 2.43 17.22
C MET A 54 8.58 1.57 18.45
N GLN A 55 9.32 2.10 19.42
CA GLN A 55 9.53 1.42 20.69
C GLN A 55 8.18 1.13 21.34
N GLU A 56 7.95 -0.15 21.70
CA GLU A 56 6.69 -0.63 22.25
C GLU A 56 5.45 -0.34 21.38
N GLY A 57 5.66 0.00 20.09
CA GLY A 57 4.56 0.32 19.17
C GLY A 57 3.81 1.59 19.52
N LYS A 58 4.45 2.53 20.21
CA LYS A 58 3.80 3.74 20.69
C LYS A 58 4.59 5.01 20.42
N TYR A 59 3.89 6.12 20.32
CA TYR A 59 4.48 7.45 20.26
C TYR A 59 3.64 8.43 21.06
N THR A 60 4.24 9.55 21.46
CA THR A 60 3.53 10.60 22.20
C THR A 60 3.50 11.89 21.39
N TYR A 61 2.39 12.60 21.47
CA TYR A 61 2.21 13.88 20.83
C TYR A 61 1.26 14.73 21.66
N LYS A 62 1.73 15.92 22.06
CA LYS A 62 0.95 16.85 22.89
C LYS A 62 0.44 16.20 24.18
N GLY A 63 1.29 15.38 24.80
CA GLY A 63 0.97 14.74 26.08
C GLY A 63 0.09 13.50 26.01
N LYS A 64 -0.30 13.08 24.81
CA LYS A 64 -1.09 11.85 24.61
C LYS A 64 -0.22 10.77 24.01
N THR A 65 -0.48 9.53 24.42
CA THR A 65 0.19 8.35 23.87
C THR A 65 -0.68 7.68 22.82
N TYR A 66 -0.11 7.39 21.67
CA TYR A 66 -0.78 6.74 20.55
C TYR A 66 -0.08 5.43 20.19
N GLU A 67 -0.86 4.45 19.77
CA GLU A 67 -0.33 3.17 19.31
C GLU A 67 -0.30 3.13 17.77
N MET A 68 0.75 2.54 17.21
CA MET A 68 0.87 2.38 15.77
C MET A 68 1.75 1.19 15.44
N GLY A 69 1.29 0.32 14.56
CA GLY A 69 2.03 -0.86 14.13
C GLY A 69 3.24 -0.54 13.26
N GLY A 70 4.01 -1.56 12.93
CA GLY A 70 5.19 -1.43 12.08
C GLY A 70 4.84 -0.81 10.72
N HIS A 71 5.68 0.10 10.25
CA HIS A 71 5.53 0.84 8.99
C HIS A 71 4.27 1.72 8.91
N GLY A 72 3.65 2.04 10.04
CA GLY A 72 2.48 2.92 10.08
C GLY A 72 1.19 2.22 9.70
N LEU A 73 0.21 2.98 9.21
CA LEU A 73 -1.16 2.49 9.01
C LEU A 73 -1.66 2.46 7.58
N VAL A 74 -1.01 3.14 6.66
CA VAL A 74 -1.49 3.26 5.27
C VAL A 74 -1.62 1.91 4.56
N ARG A 75 -0.74 0.97 4.84
CA ARG A 75 -0.75 -0.35 4.20
C ARG A 75 -2.00 -1.18 4.55
N HIS A 76 -2.73 -0.80 5.59
CA HIS A 76 -3.94 -1.48 6.03
C HIS A 76 -5.22 -0.68 5.75
N ILE A 77 -5.14 0.36 4.93
CA ILE A 77 -6.28 1.20 4.58
C ILE A 77 -6.73 0.88 3.16
N ASP A 78 -8.04 0.75 2.97
CA ASP A 78 -8.61 0.58 1.64
C ASP A 78 -8.80 1.96 1.02
N PHE A 79 -8.04 2.24 -0.04
CA PHE A 79 -8.06 3.53 -0.71
C PHE A 79 -9.26 3.65 -1.66
N THR A 80 -9.70 4.88 -1.85
CA THR A 80 -10.73 5.19 -2.85
C THR A 80 -10.07 5.50 -4.18
N VAL A 81 -10.64 4.99 -5.28
CA VAL A 81 -10.15 5.34 -6.61
C VAL A 81 -10.72 6.68 -7.00
N GLU A 82 -9.86 7.67 -7.19
CA GLU A 82 -10.26 9.01 -7.62
C GLU A 82 -10.34 9.12 -9.14
N LYS A 83 -9.43 8.45 -9.84
CA LYS A 83 -9.37 8.45 -11.29
C LYS A 83 -8.75 7.15 -11.80
N SER A 84 -9.37 6.55 -12.83
CA SER A 84 -8.85 5.33 -13.45
C SER A 84 -8.88 5.45 -14.96
N GLU A 85 -7.72 5.32 -15.60
CA GLU A 85 -7.53 5.34 -17.05
C GLU A 85 -6.69 4.15 -17.46
N ASP A 86 -6.52 3.91 -18.77
CA ASP A 86 -5.74 2.76 -19.26
C ASP A 86 -4.30 2.72 -18.75
N GLN A 87 -3.67 3.89 -18.63
CA GLN A 87 -2.26 3.99 -18.25
C GLN A 87 -2.03 4.77 -16.96
N LYS A 88 -3.11 5.10 -16.23
CA LYS A 88 -3.02 5.92 -15.04
C LYS A 88 -4.14 5.60 -14.07
N ILE A 89 -3.79 5.50 -12.79
CA ILE A 89 -4.79 5.37 -11.73
C ILE A 89 -4.35 6.22 -10.54
N ILE A 90 -5.32 6.89 -9.91
CA ILE A 90 -5.08 7.72 -8.73
C ILE A 90 -5.91 7.16 -7.58
N PHE A 91 -5.23 6.80 -6.49
CA PHE A 91 -5.86 6.39 -5.24
C PHE A 91 -5.85 7.53 -4.25
N LYS A 92 -6.89 7.61 -3.44
CA LYS A 92 -7.07 8.67 -2.47
C LYS A 92 -7.39 8.11 -1.09
N MET A 93 -6.77 8.70 -0.08
CA MET A 93 -7.04 8.42 1.32
C MET A 93 -7.35 9.73 2.02
N ILE A 94 -8.39 9.71 2.88
CA ILE A 94 -8.69 10.86 3.73
C ILE A 94 -8.47 10.50 5.19
N SER A 95 -8.36 11.50 6.04
CA SER A 95 -8.21 11.27 7.48
C SER A 95 -9.42 10.52 8.05
N ASN A 96 -9.15 9.64 9.01
CA ASN A 96 -10.17 8.89 9.72
C ASN A 96 -9.84 8.92 11.22
N GLU A 97 -10.56 8.13 12.02
CA GLU A 97 -10.35 8.11 13.46
C GLU A 97 -8.93 7.72 13.86
N GLU A 98 -8.28 6.85 13.11
CA GLU A 98 -6.91 6.42 13.40
C GLU A 98 -5.86 7.49 13.06
N THR A 99 -6.15 8.37 12.12
CA THR A 99 -5.19 9.37 11.62
C THR A 99 -5.39 10.76 12.22
N LEU A 100 -6.47 10.98 12.94
CA LEU A 100 -6.76 12.28 13.56
C LEU A 100 -5.99 12.51 14.87
#